data_d37dc1210d2e35a8c273e5992c9cc171
#
_entry.id   d37dc1210d2e35a8c273e5992c9cc171
#
_cell.length_a   1.000
_cell.length_b   1.000
_cell.length_c   1.000
_cell.angle_alpha   90.00
_cell.angle_beta   90.00
_cell.angle_gamma   90.00
#
_symmetry.space_group_name_H-M   'P 1'
#
loop_
_entity.id
_entity.type
_entity.pdbx_description
1 polymer ?
#
loop_
_entity_poly.entity_id
_entity_poly.type
_entity_poly.pdbx_seq_one_letter_code
_entity_poly.pdbx_strand_id
1 'polypeptide(L)'
;MDKEHKMIYLCLAHMSEECMEQKYVKEAFDTNWVVPLGPNVNGFEDELKAFVSKNSDGTDLQKEVVALSAGTAAVHLGLLACGVGPGDEVCVQSFTFCASSHPITYLGATPVFIDSEADSWNMDPELLEKAIIDRKEKTGKYPKAIVPVDLYGMPYNCDRIMEIANKYGIPVVEDAAEGFGSRYKGQVLGTFGKFGVLSFNGNKMITTSGGGALICNDAESKTQVMWYATQAR
;
A
#
# COMPACT_ATOMS: atom_id res chain seq x y z
N MET A 1 -26.92 35.31 -13.25
CA MET A 1 -27.05 34.38 -12.11
C MET A 1 -25.74 33.66 -11.99
N ASP A 2 -24.87 34.15 -11.14
CA ASP A 2 -23.62 33.47 -10.82
C ASP A 2 -23.98 32.17 -10.07
N LYS A 3 -23.75 31.03 -10.70
CA LYS A 3 -23.78 29.77 -9.97
C LYS A 3 -22.59 29.80 -9.02
N GLU A 4 -22.84 29.99 -7.73
CA GLU A 4 -21.81 29.74 -6.71
C GLU A 4 -21.25 28.32 -6.94
N HIS A 5 -20.03 28.24 -7.46
CA HIS A 5 -19.33 26.98 -7.57
C HIS A 5 -18.93 26.54 -6.16
N LYS A 6 -19.71 25.61 -5.59
CA LYS A 6 -19.35 25.00 -4.32
C LYS A 6 -18.02 24.25 -4.49
N MET A 7 -17.05 24.60 -3.65
CA MET A 7 -15.75 23.91 -3.63
C MET A 7 -15.96 22.44 -3.30
N ILE A 8 -15.39 21.57 -4.13
CA ILE A 8 -15.31 20.12 -3.87
C ILE A 8 -13.90 19.83 -3.37
N TYR A 9 -13.80 19.44 -2.11
CA TYR A 9 -12.52 19.07 -1.50
C TYR A 9 -12.19 17.60 -1.83
N LEU A 10 -10.91 17.30 -1.97
CA LEU A 10 -10.42 15.93 -2.16
C LEU A 10 -10.78 15.04 -0.94
N CYS A 11 -10.60 15.59 0.24
CA CYS A 11 -10.90 14.93 1.51
C CYS A 11 -11.25 16.01 2.57
N LEU A 12 -12.18 15.70 3.45
CA LEU A 12 -12.49 16.48 4.63
C LEU A 12 -12.36 15.58 5.85
N ALA A 13 -11.25 15.72 6.58
CA ALA A 13 -11.09 15.04 7.86
C ALA A 13 -12.15 15.55 8.84
N HIS A 14 -12.84 14.65 9.51
CA HIS A 14 -13.82 14.93 10.56
C HIS A 14 -13.76 13.84 11.62
N MET A 15 -14.18 14.20 12.81
CA MET A 15 -14.25 13.26 13.93
C MET A 15 -15.49 12.37 13.80
N SER A 16 -15.46 11.18 14.44
CA SER A 16 -16.64 10.35 14.57
C SER A 16 -17.73 11.08 15.38
N GLU A 17 -19.01 10.80 15.07
CA GLU A 17 -20.15 11.39 15.79
C GLU A 17 -20.11 11.06 17.29
N GLU A 18 -19.57 9.89 17.65
CA GLU A 18 -19.48 9.39 19.03
C GLU A 18 -18.19 9.83 19.73
N CYS A 19 -17.34 10.65 19.10
CA CYS A 19 -16.05 11.10 19.63
C CYS A 19 -15.15 9.95 20.11
N MET A 20 -15.17 8.83 19.39
CA MET A 20 -14.40 7.61 19.77
C MET A 20 -12.90 7.88 19.81
N GLU A 21 -12.40 8.76 18.96
CA GLU A 21 -10.98 9.15 18.91
C GLU A 21 -10.52 9.72 20.25
N GLN A 22 -11.32 10.61 20.87
CA GLN A 22 -10.99 11.20 22.17
C GLN A 22 -11.02 10.14 23.29
N LYS A 23 -11.95 9.19 23.20
CA LYS A 23 -12.05 8.08 24.15
C LYS A 23 -10.80 7.20 24.13
N TYR A 24 -10.34 6.78 22.93
CA TYR A 24 -9.14 5.98 22.79
C TYR A 24 -7.88 6.73 23.22
N VAL A 25 -7.76 8.00 22.89
CA VAL A 25 -6.63 8.84 23.37
C VAL A 25 -6.64 8.91 24.89
N LYS A 26 -7.80 9.21 25.48
CA LYS A 26 -7.92 9.26 26.96
C LYS A 26 -7.57 7.93 27.61
N GLU A 27 -8.07 6.82 27.09
CA GLU A 27 -7.77 5.48 27.59
C GLU A 27 -6.28 5.18 27.54
N ALA A 28 -5.59 5.53 26.45
CA ALA A 28 -4.16 5.34 26.31
C ALA A 28 -3.37 6.08 27.40
N PHE A 29 -3.75 7.31 27.72
CA PHE A 29 -3.14 8.09 28.79
C PHE A 29 -3.48 7.55 30.18
N ASP A 30 -4.73 7.22 30.45
CA ASP A 30 -5.19 6.69 31.74
C ASP A 30 -4.52 5.35 32.10
N THR A 31 -4.19 4.56 31.07
CA THR A 31 -3.61 3.21 31.23
C THR A 31 -2.11 3.16 30.94
N ASN A 32 -1.46 4.30 30.68
CA ASN A 32 -0.04 4.44 30.34
C ASN A 32 0.40 3.71 29.04
N TRP A 33 -0.52 3.45 28.10
CA TRP A 33 -0.21 2.88 26.79
C TRP A 33 0.12 3.95 25.73
N VAL A 34 0.96 4.93 26.10
CA VAL A 34 1.47 5.99 25.19
C VAL A 34 2.79 5.58 24.53
N VAL A 35 2.81 4.38 23.98
CA VAL A 35 3.97 3.73 23.34
C VAL A 35 3.55 3.13 22.01
N PRO A 36 4.49 2.82 21.06
CA PRO A 36 4.16 2.30 19.73
C PRO A 36 3.71 0.82 19.75
N LEU A 37 3.21 0.33 20.84
CA LEU A 37 2.68 -1.02 21.07
C LEU A 37 1.47 -0.91 21.99
N GLY A 38 0.70 -1.98 22.10
CA GLY A 38 -0.37 -2.07 23.08
C GLY A 38 -1.75 -2.35 22.49
N PRO A 39 -2.81 -2.31 23.34
CA PRO A 39 -4.14 -2.77 22.96
C PRO A 39 -4.71 -2.04 21.75
N ASN A 40 -4.54 -0.72 21.65
CA ASN A 40 -5.08 0.08 20.54
C ASN A 40 -4.39 -0.25 19.22
N VAL A 41 -3.08 -0.48 19.21
CA VAL A 41 -2.35 -0.89 17.99
C VAL A 41 -2.80 -2.29 17.57
N ASN A 42 -2.89 -3.24 18.50
CA ASN A 42 -3.35 -4.59 18.21
C ASN A 42 -4.79 -4.60 17.68
N GLY A 43 -5.70 -3.86 18.34
CA GLY A 43 -7.08 -3.73 17.88
C GLY A 43 -7.18 -3.12 16.49
N PHE A 44 -6.39 -2.11 16.19
CA PHE A 44 -6.32 -1.50 14.86
C PHE A 44 -5.86 -2.50 13.79
N GLU A 45 -4.80 -3.28 14.07
CA GLU A 45 -4.34 -4.33 13.16
C GLU A 45 -5.40 -5.42 12.94
N ASP A 46 -6.08 -5.86 14.01
CA ASP A 46 -7.11 -6.90 13.96
C ASP A 46 -8.34 -6.43 13.16
N GLU A 47 -8.81 -5.20 13.36
CA GLU A 47 -9.94 -4.63 12.62
C GLU A 47 -9.61 -4.44 11.14
N LEU A 48 -8.41 -3.91 10.82
CA LEU A 48 -7.94 -3.81 9.44
C LEU A 48 -7.83 -5.19 8.79
N LYS A 49 -7.23 -6.16 9.49
CA LYS A 49 -7.13 -7.56 9.01
C LYS A 49 -8.51 -8.12 8.70
N ALA A 50 -9.48 -7.94 9.59
CA ALA A 50 -10.84 -8.41 9.38
C ALA A 50 -11.50 -7.77 8.16
N PHE A 51 -11.25 -6.47 7.93
CA PHE A 51 -11.79 -5.74 6.79
C PHE A 51 -11.16 -6.17 5.45
N VAL A 52 -9.81 -6.18 5.39
CA VAL A 52 -9.09 -6.46 4.13
C VAL A 52 -9.13 -7.93 3.72
N SER A 53 -9.37 -8.84 4.66
CA SER A 53 -9.45 -10.27 4.37
C SER A 53 -10.75 -10.68 3.68
N LYS A 54 -11.82 -9.88 3.74
CA LYS A 54 -13.13 -10.29 3.23
C LYS A 54 -13.45 -9.75 1.84
N ASN A 55 -13.69 -10.65 0.91
CA ASN A 55 -14.25 -10.36 -0.41
C ASN A 55 -15.77 -10.10 -0.34
N SER A 56 -16.32 -9.49 -1.40
CA SER A 56 -17.76 -9.20 -1.51
C SER A 56 -18.63 -10.46 -1.53
N ASP A 57 -18.09 -11.59 -1.94
CA ASP A 57 -18.77 -12.90 -1.95
C ASP A 57 -18.67 -13.64 -0.62
N GLY A 58 -18.02 -13.05 0.38
CA GLY A 58 -17.83 -13.62 1.71
C GLY A 58 -16.61 -14.54 1.85
N THR A 59 -15.83 -14.78 0.80
CA THR A 59 -14.58 -15.53 0.91
C THR A 59 -13.55 -14.78 1.75
N ASP A 60 -12.73 -15.52 2.50
CA ASP A 60 -11.69 -14.99 3.39
C ASP A 60 -10.31 -15.24 2.78
N LEU A 61 -9.58 -14.14 2.53
CA LEU A 61 -8.22 -14.15 1.98
C LEU A 61 -7.14 -14.43 3.03
N GLN A 62 -7.49 -14.42 4.31
CA GLN A 62 -6.58 -14.66 5.44
C GLN A 62 -5.34 -13.77 5.43
N LYS A 63 -5.53 -12.48 5.20
CA LYS A 63 -4.44 -11.51 5.22
C LYS A 63 -3.94 -11.24 6.63
N GLU A 64 -2.73 -10.75 6.75
CA GLU A 64 -2.15 -10.19 7.97
C GLU A 64 -1.88 -8.69 7.78
N VAL A 65 -1.83 -7.93 8.88
CA VAL A 65 -1.60 -6.48 8.83
C VAL A 65 -0.55 -6.08 9.86
N VAL A 66 0.29 -5.11 9.47
CA VAL A 66 1.25 -4.44 10.36
C VAL A 66 0.99 -2.94 10.32
N ALA A 67 0.69 -2.33 11.46
CA ALA A 67 0.57 -0.88 11.60
C ALA A 67 1.95 -0.22 11.53
N LEU A 68 2.05 0.87 10.77
CA LEU A 68 3.30 1.59 10.51
C LEU A 68 3.09 3.11 10.63
N SER A 69 4.18 3.85 10.69
CA SER A 69 4.16 5.31 10.88
C SER A 69 3.67 6.10 9.66
N ALA A 70 3.70 5.51 8.46
CA ALA A 70 3.27 6.15 7.21
C ALA A 70 3.10 5.12 6.09
N GLY A 71 2.31 5.44 5.06
CA GLY A 71 2.26 4.67 3.82
C GLY A 71 3.64 4.57 3.14
N THR A 72 4.44 5.63 3.17
CA THR A 72 5.84 5.61 2.68
C THR A 72 6.70 4.55 3.39
N ALA A 73 6.52 4.40 4.70
CA ALA A 73 7.20 3.35 5.48
C ALA A 73 6.71 1.96 5.07
N ALA A 74 5.42 1.82 4.76
CA ALA A 74 4.86 0.56 4.27
C ALA A 74 5.43 0.17 2.89
N VAL A 75 5.53 1.10 1.93
CA VAL A 75 6.21 0.85 0.65
C VAL A 75 7.67 0.42 0.89
N HIS A 76 8.39 1.15 1.75
CA HIS A 76 9.79 0.85 2.06
C HIS A 76 9.98 -0.56 2.63
N LEU A 77 9.19 -0.93 3.64
CA LEU A 77 9.29 -2.25 4.27
C LEU A 77 8.79 -3.38 3.35
N GLY A 78 7.76 -3.13 2.54
CA GLY A 78 7.30 -4.09 1.54
C GLY A 78 8.38 -4.41 0.50
N LEU A 79 9.08 -3.39 -0.01
CA LEU A 79 10.21 -3.55 -0.93
C LEU A 79 11.40 -4.25 -0.26
N LEU A 80 11.75 -3.86 0.96
CA LEU A 80 12.81 -4.50 1.74
C LEU A 80 12.50 -5.98 1.98
N ALA A 81 11.25 -6.33 2.32
CA ALA A 81 10.80 -7.70 2.51
C ALA A 81 10.74 -8.51 1.19
N CYS A 82 10.66 -7.85 0.04
CA CYS A 82 10.88 -8.44 -1.28
C CYS A 82 12.37 -8.65 -1.59
N GLY A 83 13.27 -8.23 -0.73
CA GLY A 83 14.72 -8.34 -0.91
C GLY A 83 15.29 -7.33 -1.91
N VAL A 84 14.65 -6.19 -2.08
CA VAL A 84 15.16 -5.07 -2.90
C VAL A 84 16.35 -4.44 -2.18
N GLY A 85 17.43 -4.19 -2.92
CA GLY A 85 18.65 -3.60 -2.40
C GLY A 85 19.49 -2.91 -3.49
N PRO A 86 20.72 -2.48 -3.13
CA PRO A 86 21.60 -1.78 -4.05
C PRO A 86 21.86 -2.55 -5.35
N GLY A 87 21.69 -1.86 -6.49
CA GLY A 87 21.90 -2.43 -7.82
C GLY A 87 20.71 -3.23 -8.36
N ASP A 88 19.59 -3.30 -7.64
CA ASP A 88 18.33 -3.81 -8.15
C ASP A 88 17.54 -2.71 -8.87
N GLU A 89 16.59 -3.12 -9.71
CA GLU A 89 15.63 -2.26 -10.37
C GLU A 89 14.21 -2.63 -9.93
N VAL A 90 13.33 -1.63 -9.83
CA VAL A 90 11.92 -1.82 -9.47
C VAL A 90 11.05 -1.07 -10.47
N CYS A 91 10.11 -1.78 -11.12
CA CYS A 91 9.11 -1.15 -11.97
C CYS A 91 8.09 -0.42 -11.09
N VAL A 92 7.85 0.85 -11.38
CA VAL A 92 6.92 1.68 -10.62
C VAL A 92 6.10 2.57 -11.55
N GLN A 93 4.83 2.78 -11.23
CA GLN A 93 3.95 3.69 -11.95
C GLN A 93 4.53 5.11 -11.99
N SER A 94 4.50 5.78 -13.16
CA SER A 94 5.03 7.13 -13.32
C SER A 94 4.08 8.19 -12.78
N PHE A 95 2.78 8.02 -13.01
CA PHE A 95 1.75 8.93 -12.53
C PHE A 95 1.30 8.51 -11.13
N THR A 96 2.01 9.02 -10.13
CA THR A 96 1.79 8.71 -8.71
C THR A 96 2.38 9.77 -7.80
N PHE A 97 2.04 9.71 -6.53
CA PHE A 97 2.75 10.47 -5.49
C PHE A 97 4.17 9.90 -5.29
N CYS A 98 5.13 10.76 -5.01
CA CYS A 98 6.54 10.38 -4.91
C CYS A 98 6.85 9.29 -3.86
N ALA A 99 5.93 9.05 -2.92
CA ALA A 99 6.08 8.00 -1.91
C ALA A 99 6.09 6.57 -2.49
N SER A 100 5.57 6.35 -3.70
CA SER A 100 5.69 5.05 -4.38
C SER A 100 7.11 4.79 -4.91
N SER A 101 7.84 5.83 -5.30
CA SER A 101 9.15 5.71 -5.94
C SER A 101 10.34 6.02 -5.02
N HIS A 102 10.23 6.97 -4.08
CA HIS A 102 11.34 7.34 -3.20
C HIS A 102 11.88 6.17 -2.36
N PRO A 103 11.05 5.27 -1.78
CA PRO A 103 11.56 4.13 -1.02
C PRO A 103 12.44 3.18 -1.83
N ILE A 104 12.28 3.13 -3.15
CA ILE A 104 13.17 2.39 -4.05
C ILE A 104 14.59 2.94 -3.93
N THR A 105 14.72 4.28 -3.97
CA THR A 105 16.02 4.93 -3.85
C THR A 105 16.61 4.86 -2.44
N TYR A 106 15.78 4.80 -1.40
CA TYR A 106 16.25 4.59 -0.01
C TYR A 106 16.98 3.25 0.14
N LEU A 107 16.56 2.24 -0.63
CA LEU A 107 17.18 0.92 -0.67
C LEU A 107 18.41 0.84 -1.60
N GLY A 108 18.80 1.95 -2.25
CA GLY A 108 19.89 1.97 -3.24
C GLY A 108 19.53 1.32 -4.57
N ALA A 109 18.26 1.04 -4.80
CA ALA A 109 17.74 0.50 -6.06
C ALA A 109 17.35 1.63 -7.03
N THR A 110 17.12 1.26 -8.29
CA THR A 110 16.76 2.20 -9.36
C THR A 110 15.29 2.04 -9.74
N PRO A 111 14.47 3.12 -9.70
CA PRO A 111 13.12 3.06 -10.21
C PRO A 111 13.10 3.00 -11.75
N VAL A 112 12.31 2.10 -12.30
CA VAL A 112 11.98 2.02 -13.73
C VAL A 112 10.54 2.46 -13.88
N PHE A 113 10.35 3.69 -14.37
CA PHE A 113 9.02 4.28 -14.48
C PHE A 113 8.25 3.70 -15.66
N ILE A 114 7.03 3.26 -15.38
CA ILE A 114 6.09 2.72 -16.36
C ILE A 114 4.98 3.76 -16.56
N ASP A 115 4.71 4.11 -17.81
CA ASP A 115 3.69 5.08 -18.14
C ASP A 115 2.27 4.53 -17.95
N SER A 116 1.29 5.44 -18.02
CA SER A 116 -0.11 5.16 -17.74
C SER A 116 -0.84 4.65 -18.97
N GLU A 117 -1.78 3.73 -18.78
CA GLU A 117 -2.79 3.40 -19.78
C GLU A 117 -3.93 4.45 -19.80
N ALA A 118 -4.73 4.47 -20.87
CA ALA A 118 -5.65 5.57 -21.13
C ALA A 118 -6.96 5.49 -20.34
N ASP A 119 -7.35 4.31 -19.86
CA ASP A 119 -8.68 4.10 -19.26
C ASP A 119 -8.74 4.52 -17.80
N SER A 120 -7.79 4.06 -16.98
CA SER A 120 -7.73 4.35 -15.54
C SER A 120 -6.62 5.34 -15.16
N TRP A 121 -5.68 5.60 -16.05
CA TRP A 121 -4.45 6.37 -15.82
C TRP A 121 -3.47 5.70 -14.86
N ASN A 122 -3.70 4.45 -14.54
CA ASN A 122 -2.77 3.62 -13.77
C ASN A 122 -1.72 2.97 -14.69
N MET A 123 -0.84 2.16 -14.11
CA MET A 123 0.25 1.50 -14.84
C MET A 123 -0.25 0.72 -16.06
N ASP A 124 0.34 1.02 -17.22
CA ASP A 124 0.07 0.27 -18.46
C ASP A 124 0.71 -1.14 -18.39
N PRO A 125 -0.11 -2.21 -18.45
CA PRO A 125 0.40 -3.58 -18.39
C PRO A 125 1.32 -3.95 -19.56
N GLU A 126 1.03 -3.44 -20.76
CA GLU A 126 1.82 -3.76 -21.96
C GLU A 126 3.19 -3.05 -21.93
N LEU A 127 3.24 -1.82 -21.39
CA LEU A 127 4.49 -1.11 -21.17
C LEU A 127 5.29 -1.75 -20.03
N LEU A 128 4.61 -2.25 -18.98
CA LEU A 128 5.28 -3.01 -17.91
C LEU A 128 5.97 -4.24 -18.48
N GLU A 129 5.28 -5.06 -19.27
CA GLU A 129 5.86 -6.28 -19.84
C GLU A 129 7.04 -5.96 -20.76
N LYS A 130 6.92 -4.93 -21.60
CA LYS A 130 8.04 -4.44 -22.44
C LYS A 130 9.24 -4.01 -21.60
N ALA A 131 9.00 -3.26 -20.51
CA ALA A 131 10.08 -2.82 -19.61
C ALA A 131 10.77 -4.02 -18.95
N ILE A 132 10.03 -5.01 -18.47
CA ILE A 132 10.60 -6.23 -17.85
C ILE A 132 11.53 -6.94 -18.83
N ILE A 133 11.12 -7.10 -20.08
CA ILE A 133 11.93 -7.74 -21.13
C ILE A 133 13.17 -6.91 -21.45
N ASP A 134 13.01 -5.59 -21.68
CA ASP A 134 14.10 -4.67 -21.96
C ASP A 134 15.16 -4.66 -20.85
N ARG A 135 14.70 -4.61 -19.57
CA ARG A 135 15.63 -4.63 -18.43
C ARG A 135 16.38 -5.94 -18.35
N LYS A 136 15.69 -7.06 -18.56
CA LYS A 136 16.35 -8.39 -18.62
C LYS A 136 17.42 -8.46 -19.71
N GLU A 137 17.14 -7.92 -20.89
CA GLU A 137 18.10 -7.90 -21.99
C GLU A 137 19.30 -6.99 -21.69
N LYS A 138 19.07 -5.81 -21.13
CA LYS A 138 20.12 -4.81 -20.88
C LYS A 138 20.97 -5.08 -19.64
N THR A 139 20.37 -5.63 -18.59
CA THR A 139 21.04 -5.81 -17.28
C THR A 139 21.35 -7.26 -16.93
N GLY A 140 20.78 -8.21 -17.68
CA GLY A 140 20.86 -9.64 -17.37
C GLY A 140 19.94 -10.09 -16.23
N LYS A 141 19.18 -9.16 -15.58
CA LYS A 141 18.30 -9.44 -14.44
C LYS A 141 16.88 -8.94 -14.74
N TYR A 142 15.89 -9.62 -14.16
CA TYR A 142 14.53 -9.05 -14.07
C TYR A 142 14.48 -7.97 -13.00
N PRO A 143 13.57 -6.98 -13.10
CA PRO A 143 13.25 -6.09 -11.99
C PRO A 143 12.90 -6.89 -10.74
N LYS A 144 13.28 -6.40 -9.57
CA LYS A 144 13.16 -7.11 -8.29
C LYS A 144 11.75 -7.07 -7.71
N ALA A 145 10.99 -6.02 -8.06
CA ALA A 145 9.59 -5.85 -7.66
C ALA A 145 8.83 -4.97 -8.67
N ILE A 146 7.51 -4.99 -8.58
CA ILE A 146 6.60 -4.10 -9.31
C ILE A 146 5.77 -3.34 -8.27
N VAL A 147 5.63 -2.02 -8.46
CA VAL A 147 4.81 -1.14 -7.62
C VAL A 147 3.72 -0.49 -8.48
N PRO A 148 2.58 -1.16 -8.72
CA PRO A 148 1.40 -0.52 -9.27
C PRO A 148 0.72 0.33 -8.19
N VAL A 149 -0.08 1.32 -8.59
CA VAL A 149 -0.75 2.25 -7.68
C VAL A 149 -2.25 2.28 -7.99
N ASP A 150 -3.07 2.30 -6.96
CA ASP A 150 -4.51 2.52 -7.06
C ASP A 150 -4.80 4.03 -6.99
N LEU A 151 -4.41 4.76 -8.04
CA LEU A 151 -4.43 6.22 -8.08
C LEU A 151 -5.85 6.77 -7.86
N TYR A 152 -6.00 7.64 -6.86
CA TYR A 152 -7.28 8.22 -6.44
C TYR A 152 -8.37 7.18 -6.14
N GLY A 153 -7.98 5.96 -5.75
CA GLY A 153 -8.90 4.86 -5.44
C GLY A 153 -9.43 4.10 -6.66
N MET A 154 -8.93 4.43 -7.87
CA MET A 154 -9.21 3.68 -9.08
C MET A 154 -8.29 2.45 -9.16
N PRO A 155 -8.83 1.22 -9.24
CA PRO A 155 -7.99 0.04 -9.36
C PRO A 155 -7.19 0.05 -10.66
N TYR A 156 -5.92 -0.33 -10.58
CA TYR A 156 -5.15 -0.69 -11.76
C TYR A 156 -5.70 -1.98 -12.39
N ASN A 157 -5.27 -2.35 -13.59
CA ASN A 157 -5.66 -3.63 -14.21
C ASN A 157 -5.02 -4.80 -13.45
N CYS A 158 -5.62 -5.16 -12.31
CA CYS A 158 -5.08 -6.16 -11.38
C CYS A 158 -4.83 -7.51 -12.07
N ASP A 159 -5.79 -7.98 -12.89
CA ASP A 159 -5.66 -9.27 -13.56
C ASP A 159 -4.43 -9.32 -14.44
N ARG A 160 -4.26 -8.31 -15.30
CA ARG A 160 -3.18 -8.31 -16.28
C ARG A 160 -1.82 -8.06 -15.65
N ILE A 161 -1.74 -7.14 -14.67
CA ILE A 161 -0.49 -6.89 -13.93
C ILE A 161 -0.06 -8.14 -13.15
N MET A 162 -1.00 -8.81 -12.46
CA MET A 162 -0.69 -10.05 -11.72
C MET A 162 -0.34 -11.22 -12.63
N GLU A 163 -0.96 -11.34 -13.82
CA GLU A 163 -0.56 -12.32 -14.83
C GLU A 163 0.90 -12.12 -15.25
N ILE A 164 1.28 -10.88 -15.57
CA ILE A 164 2.66 -10.54 -15.95
C ILE A 164 3.63 -10.80 -14.79
N ALA A 165 3.30 -10.34 -13.57
CA ALA A 165 4.13 -10.54 -12.39
C ALA A 165 4.39 -12.03 -12.14
N ASN A 166 3.34 -12.86 -12.21
CA ASN A 166 3.45 -14.32 -12.05
C ASN A 166 4.26 -14.97 -13.16
N LYS A 167 4.09 -14.54 -14.42
CA LYS A 167 4.84 -15.05 -15.58
C LYS A 167 6.35 -14.91 -15.42
N TYR A 168 6.79 -13.79 -14.83
CA TYR A 168 8.20 -13.48 -14.64
C TYR A 168 8.72 -13.76 -13.22
N GLY A 169 7.84 -14.19 -12.30
CA GLY A 169 8.19 -14.47 -10.90
C GLY A 169 8.60 -13.23 -10.12
N ILE A 170 8.02 -12.07 -10.44
CA ILE A 170 8.34 -10.79 -9.82
C ILE A 170 7.27 -10.45 -8.77
N PRO A 171 7.63 -10.20 -7.50
CA PRO A 171 6.67 -9.83 -6.47
C PRO A 171 6.06 -8.43 -6.73
N VAL A 172 4.78 -8.28 -6.37
CA VAL A 172 4.06 -7.01 -6.44
C VAL A 172 3.91 -6.43 -5.03
N VAL A 173 4.28 -5.15 -4.88
CA VAL A 173 3.95 -4.31 -3.73
C VAL A 173 2.91 -3.31 -4.21
N GLU A 174 1.65 -3.57 -3.91
CA GLU A 174 0.50 -2.80 -4.35
C GLU A 174 0.37 -1.53 -3.52
N ASP A 175 0.52 -0.37 -4.12
CA ASP A 175 0.34 0.92 -3.44
C ASP A 175 -1.13 1.33 -3.48
N ALA A 176 -1.88 0.86 -2.48
CA ALA A 176 -3.28 1.19 -2.24
C ALA A 176 -3.45 2.34 -1.22
N ALA A 177 -2.45 3.25 -1.13
CA ALA A 177 -2.50 4.40 -0.21
C ALA A 177 -3.72 5.29 -0.42
N GLU A 178 -4.38 5.21 -1.56
CA GLU A 178 -5.62 5.91 -1.90
C GLU A 178 -6.78 4.95 -2.18
N GLY A 179 -6.52 3.65 -2.18
CA GLY A 179 -7.46 2.59 -2.54
C GLY A 179 -8.25 2.00 -1.38
N PHE A 180 -8.06 2.47 -0.13
CA PHE A 180 -8.73 1.87 1.02
C PHE A 180 -10.26 1.88 0.88
N GLY A 181 -10.87 0.69 0.94
CA GLY A 181 -12.31 0.50 0.77
C GLY A 181 -12.77 0.27 -0.67
N SER A 182 -12.00 0.67 -1.68
CA SER A 182 -12.26 0.33 -3.07
C SER A 182 -12.04 -1.16 -3.35
N ARG A 183 -12.69 -1.66 -4.40
CA ARG A 183 -12.64 -3.08 -4.74
C ARG A 183 -12.48 -3.28 -6.25
N TYR A 184 -11.70 -4.26 -6.63
CA TYR A 184 -11.64 -4.76 -8.01
C TYR A 184 -12.27 -6.15 -8.05
N LYS A 185 -13.34 -6.32 -8.81
CA LYS A 185 -14.10 -7.60 -8.92
C LYS A 185 -14.47 -8.23 -7.56
N GLY A 186 -14.80 -7.37 -6.60
CA GLY A 186 -15.22 -7.79 -5.26
C GLY A 186 -14.11 -8.00 -4.24
N GLN A 187 -12.83 -7.99 -4.66
CA GLN A 187 -11.67 -8.07 -3.78
C GLN A 187 -11.18 -6.67 -3.38
N VAL A 188 -10.81 -6.48 -2.12
CA VAL A 188 -10.34 -5.19 -1.58
C VAL A 188 -8.99 -4.82 -2.20
N LEU A 189 -8.81 -3.56 -2.60
CA LEU A 189 -7.51 -3.05 -3.05
C LEU A 189 -6.48 -3.11 -1.92
N GLY A 190 -5.22 -3.32 -2.28
CA GLY A 190 -4.14 -3.63 -1.35
C GLY A 190 -3.98 -5.13 -1.04
N THR A 191 -4.79 -6.00 -1.66
CA THR A 191 -4.75 -7.44 -1.35
C THR A 191 -4.35 -8.34 -2.51
N PHE A 192 -4.04 -7.78 -3.68
CA PHE A 192 -3.65 -8.53 -4.88
C PHE A 192 -2.16 -8.88 -4.88
N GLY A 193 -1.31 -7.96 -4.44
CA GLY A 193 0.13 -8.14 -4.37
C GLY A 193 0.61 -9.08 -3.27
N LYS A 194 1.91 -9.33 -3.22
CA LYS A 194 2.57 -9.98 -2.08
C LYS A 194 2.43 -9.12 -0.81
N PHE A 195 2.51 -7.80 -1.00
CA PHE A 195 2.27 -6.79 0.01
C PHE A 195 1.32 -5.73 -0.54
N GLY A 196 0.50 -5.16 0.35
CA GLY A 196 -0.36 -4.03 0.05
C GLY A 196 -0.16 -2.88 1.03
N VAL A 197 -0.10 -1.68 0.51
CA VAL A 197 0.20 -0.47 1.27
C VAL A 197 -1.07 0.31 1.54
N LEU A 198 -1.32 0.66 2.78
CA LEU A 198 -2.36 1.60 3.18
C LEU A 198 -1.74 2.85 3.79
N SER A 199 -2.41 3.99 3.61
CA SER A 199 -2.01 5.26 4.18
C SER A 199 -3.16 5.91 4.94
N PHE A 200 -2.85 6.43 6.11
CA PHE A 200 -3.76 7.18 6.98
C PHE A 200 -3.25 8.61 7.21
N ASN A 201 -2.55 9.17 6.22
CA ASN A 201 -2.12 10.57 6.24
C ASN A 201 -3.34 11.51 6.22
N GLY A 202 -3.16 12.77 6.62
CA GLY A 202 -4.23 13.75 6.81
C GLY A 202 -5.16 13.99 5.61
N ASN A 203 -4.70 13.68 4.39
CA ASN A 203 -5.48 13.83 3.15
C ASN A 203 -6.11 12.53 2.63
N LYS A 204 -6.01 11.43 3.38
CA LYS A 204 -6.56 10.13 2.95
C LYS A 204 -8.02 9.98 3.38
N MET A 205 -8.70 8.96 2.85
CA MET A 205 -10.12 8.67 3.15
C MET A 205 -10.39 8.55 4.65
N ILE A 206 -9.51 7.86 5.37
CA ILE A 206 -9.46 7.80 6.83
C ILE A 206 -8.09 8.28 7.26
N THR A 207 -8.03 9.12 8.30
CA THR A 207 -6.76 9.68 8.78
C THR A 207 -6.55 9.41 10.26
N THR A 208 -5.29 9.15 10.60
CA THR A 208 -4.76 9.14 11.96
C THR A 208 -3.74 10.29 12.16
N SER A 209 -3.90 11.38 11.39
CA SER A 209 -2.95 12.49 11.23
C SER A 209 -1.71 12.07 10.41
N GLY A 210 -0.95 11.15 10.89
CA GLY A 210 0.05 10.37 10.16
C GLY A 210 -0.14 8.90 10.52
N GLY A 211 0.17 8.01 9.61
CA GLY A 211 0.00 6.57 9.80
C GLY A 211 -0.03 5.82 8.48
N GLY A 212 0.16 4.53 8.58
CA GLY A 212 0.05 3.61 7.46
C GLY A 212 -0.08 2.18 7.95
N ALA A 213 -0.29 1.26 7.04
CA ALA A 213 -0.24 -0.17 7.33
C ALA A 213 0.28 -0.94 6.12
N LEU A 214 0.90 -2.07 6.39
CA LEU A 214 1.31 -3.03 5.37
C LEU A 214 0.48 -4.30 5.51
N ILE A 215 -0.25 -4.63 4.45
CA ILE A 215 -0.98 -5.89 4.31
C ILE A 215 0.01 -6.95 3.84
N CYS A 216 0.05 -8.07 4.52
CA CYS A 216 0.90 -9.23 4.24
C CYS A 216 0.04 -10.43 3.87
N ASN A 217 0.53 -11.29 2.97
CA ASN A 217 -0.22 -12.46 2.53
C ASN A 217 -0.24 -13.60 3.56
N ASP A 218 0.71 -13.58 4.51
CA ASP A 218 0.89 -14.67 5.48
C ASP A 218 1.59 -14.19 6.76
N ALA A 219 1.55 -15.02 7.79
CA ALA A 219 2.14 -14.74 9.10
C ALA A 219 3.68 -14.65 9.07
N GLU A 220 4.34 -15.36 8.15
CA GLU A 220 5.80 -15.31 8.00
C GLU A 220 6.23 -13.93 7.50
N SER A 221 5.57 -13.44 6.45
CA SER A 221 5.78 -12.08 5.92
C SER A 221 5.49 -11.01 6.98
N LYS A 222 4.40 -11.17 7.77
CA LYS A 222 4.11 -10.27 8.91
C LYS A 222 5.25 -10.28 9.91
N THR A 223 5.74 -11.43 10.30
CA THR A 223 6.83 -11.57 11.26
C THR A 223 8.10 -10.89 10.76
N GLN A 224 8.44 -11.07 9.50
CA GLN A 224 9.60 -10.41 8.87
C GLN A 224 9.45 -8.88 8.89
N VAL A 225 8.28 -8.37 8.50
CA VAL A 225 8.01 -6.92 8.51
C VAL A 225 8.04 -6.36 9.93
N MET A 226 7.43 -7.05 10.90
CA MET A 226 7.47 -6.65 12.31
C MET A 226 8.89 -6.60 12.85
N TRP A 227 9.75 -7.54 12.47
CA TRP A 227 11.16 -7.52 12.87
C TRP A 227 11.87 -6.26 12.38
N TYR A 228 11.64 -5.84 11.13
CA TYR A 228 12.19 -4.57 10.61
C TYR A 228 11.56 -3.35 11.29
N ALA A 229 10.25 -3.37 11.55
CA ALA A 229 9.52 -2.23 12.11
C ALA A 229 9.80 -2.00 13.60
N THR A 230 10.23 -3.02 14.35
CA THR A 230 10.38 -3.01 15.81
C THR A 230 11.81 -3.20 16.26
N GLN A 231 12.78 -2.56 15.61
CA GLN A 231 14.19 -2.52 16.06
C GLN A 231 14.92 -3.87 15.92
N ALA A 232 14.49 -4.73 15.02
CA ALA A 232 15.10 -6.03 14.76
C ALA A 232 15.17 -6.95 16.00
N ARG A 233 14.07 -7.01 16.75
CA ARG A 233 13.91 -7.87 17.93
C ARG A 233 13.03 -9.07 17.64
#